data_958708c2c8a8808694bf878ddd5237b7
#
_entry.id   958708c2c8a8808694bf878ddd5237b7
#
_cell.length_a   1.000
_cell.length_b   1.000
_cell.length_c   1.000
_cell.angle_alpha   90.00
_cell.angle_beta   90.00
_cell.angle_gamma   90.00
#
_symmetry.space_group_name_H-M   'P 1'
#
loop_
_entity.id
_entity.type
_entity.pdbx_description
1 polymer ?
#
loop_
_entity_poly.entity_id
_entity_poly.type
_entity_poly.pdbx_seq_one_letter_code
_entity_poly.pdbx_strand_id
1 'polypeptide(L)'
;MSAGGQVAEVLPGSPAGLVARFQGERTASGPPTVGQANMIRCVLTDPPEHMNYRFVLNVPPGRTLGDVVTAAELLVSRHESLRTTFRDDLQHVAGEGELVIEVHESRGSADLADEVAARLQAVRFDPAGELPVRMAVTVNDGVPEHVVLIVTHTTVDAVGLGLMRAELGRLLLGEVPAPVTAPQPLDVAWAERNPASLKRAQAALTYWRTNLERIPRSTFTASVDDGDNDWLLPRLRVRSTRAARALGRIGTRTGVSRSAAVLAAYTLIAGLRAGQRTAVALAISANRFRPELREYVGPLAQDALVPIDLDEPTFDGVLRRARAATLAAYQNSRFDSDALVQIMEEVQRSRGVFFARDIVFNDMSVPGPGRRTGRIEEDGQDVRSHWLPDATMPTRTSVWVRTLEGEVDFTLWADPRCLPREDAEALGEGIARLLIEAAERDVPISEVSALTGVVPLERGPGWVTVDACWVHLAEVERLVRDAVGERPFRVTFEDGRLVCHLAGPVTPQEIHTACVGKLSGRMAAMTPHHYVVCDGAPASPDGWAALPVLDEGTGR
;
A
#
# COMPACT_ATOMS: atom_id res chain seq x y z
N MET A 1 14.43 -50.41 1.47
CA MET A 1 15.64 -49.79 0.92
C MET A 1 15.55 -48.32 1.32
N SER A 2 16.44 -47.93 2.27
CA SER A 2 16.45 -46.59 2.89
C SER A 2 16.99 -45.61 1.88
N ALA A 3 16.17 -44.64 1.45
CA ALA A 3 16.63 -43.47 0.71
C ALA A 3 17.21 -42.47 1.72
N GLY A 4 18.52 -42.52 1.90
CA GLY A 4 19.25 -41.52 2.65
C GLY A 4 19.30 -40.22 1.86
N GLY A 5 18.66 -39.16 2.36
CA GLY A 5 18.83 -37.83 1.82
C GLY A 5 20.31 -37.42 1.90
N GLN A 6 20.89 -37.00 0.79
CA GLN A 6 22.24 -36.46 0.75
C GLN A 6 22.27 -35.10 1.43
N VAL A 7 23.04 -34.97 2.51
CA VAL A 7 23.39 -33.69 3.12
C VAL A 7 24.39 -33.00 2.20
N ALA A 8 24.08 -31.79 1.73
CA ALA A 8 25.02 -30.99 0.94
C ALA A 8 26.25 -30.65 1.79
N GLU A 9 27.45 -30.70 1.20
CA GLU A 9 28.71 -30.32 1.83
C GLU A 9 28.69 -28.82 2.18
N VAL A 10 28.68 -28.53 3.48
CA VAL A 10 28.50 -27.17 4.02
C VAL A 10 29.87 -26.52 4.21
N LEU A 11 30.05 -25.31 3.67
CA LEU A 11 31.21 -24.47 3.98
C LEU A 11 31.24 -24.18 5.51
N PRO A 12 32.41 -24.12 6.14
CA PRO A 12 32.52 -23.89 7.59
C PRO A 12 31.89 -22.57 8.00
N GLY A 13 30.82 -22.60 8.80
CA GLY A 13 30.09 -21.43 9.30
C GLY A 13 28.70 -21.21 8.70
N SER A 14 28.28 -21.98 7.70
CA SER A 14 26.90 -21.96 7.21
C SER A 14 26.01 -22.93 7.99
N PRO A 15 24.71 -22.62 8.23
CA PRO A 15 23.79 -23.57 8.83
C PRO A 15 23.71 -24.85 7.98
N ALA A 16 23.52 -26.00 8.62
CA ALA A 16 23.29 -27.25 7.89
C ALA A 16 22.08 -27.06 6.97
N GLY A 17 22.18 -27.51 5.71
CA GLY A 17 21.12 -27.35 4.71
C GLY A 17 20.55 -28.70 4.27
N LEU A 18 19.22 -28.77 4.10
CA LEU A 18 18.55 -29.83 3.36
C LEU A 18 18.24 -29.33 1.96
N VAL A 19 18.22 -30.22 0.99
CA VAL A 19 17.90 -29.88 -0.40
C VAL A 19 16.55 -30.48 -0.76
N ALA A 20 15.59 -29.63 -1.13
CA ALA A 20 14.32 -30.00 -1.72
C ALA A 20 14.42 -29.86 -3.25
N ARG A 21 14.21 -30.95 -3.99
CA ARG A 21 14.26 -30.98 -5.46
C ARG A 21 12.86 -30.85 -6.02
N PHE A 22 12.62 -29.82 -6.80
CA PHE A 22 11.32 -29.65 -7.45
C PHE A 22 11.38 -30.00 -8.93
N GLN A 23 10.24 -30.51 -9.40
CA GLN A 23 9.99 -30.75 -10.81
C GLN A 23 8.59 -30.26 -11.17
N GLY A 24 8.51 -29.20 -11.97
CA GLY A 24 7.26 -28.61 -12.43
C GLY A 24 6.88 -29.13 -13.83
N GLU A 25 5.65 -28.87 -14.23
CA GLU A 25 5.10 -29.35 -15.49
C GLU A 25 5.72 -28.69 -16.74
N ARG A 26 6.24 -27.46 -16.62
CA ARG A 26 6.81 -26.72 -17.76
C ARG A 26 8.03 -25.87 -17.39
N THR A 27 8.91 -25.69 -18.39
CA THR A 27 9.91 -24.63 -18.46
C THR A 27 9.45 -23.65 -19.52
N ALA A 28 9.28 -22.37 -19.18
CA ALA A 28 8.75 -21.38 -20.10
C ALA A 28 9.18 -19.97 -19.75
N SER A 29 9.15 -19.06 -20.73
CA SER A 29 9.36 -17.64 -20.54
C SER A 29 8.25 -16.85 -21.21
N GLY A 30 7.94 -15.68 -20.67
CA GLY A 30 6.95 -14.77 -21.23
C GLY A 30 6.87 -13.48 -20.45
N PRO A 31 5.97 -12.57 -20.83
CA PRO A 31 5.85 -11.31 -20.12
C PRO A 31 5.37 -11.51 -18.69
N PRO A 32 5.77 -10.68 -17.72
CA PRO A 32 5.20 -10.70 -16.38
C PRO A 32 3.71 -10.32 -16.40
N THR A 33 2.95 -10.73 -15.39
CA THR A 33 1.61 -10.19 -15.15
C THR A 33 1.71 -8.71 -14.73
N VAL A 34 0.64 -7.95 -14.89
CA VAL A 34 0.62 -6.55 -14.38
C VAL A 34 0.86 -6.48 -12.87
N GLY A 35 0.40 -7.49 -12.12
CA GLY A 35 0.69 -7.59 -10.68
C GLY A 35 2.17 -7.86 -10.39
N GLN A 36 2.80 -8.77 -11.13
CA GLN A 36 4.24 -9.05 -11.00
C GLN A 36 5.09 -7.82 -11.38
N ALA A 37 4.80 -7.16 -12.49
CA ALA A 37 5.52 -5.96 -12.93
C ALA A 37 5.47 -4.85 -11.86
N ASN A 38 4.28 -4.60 -11.26
CA ASN A 38 4.16 -3.67 -10.15
C ASN A 38 5.00 -4.07 -8.94
N MET A 39 4.97 -5.36 -8.56
CA MET A 39 5.70 -5.83 -7.38
C MET A 39 7.20 -5.89 -7.59
N ILE A 40 7.70 -6.16 -8.79
CA ILE A 40 9.15 -6.10 -9.10
C ILE A 40 9.69 -4.71 -8.75
N ARG A 41 9.01 -3.66 -9.21
CA ARG A 41 9.40 -2.27 -8.89
C ARG A 41 9.41 -2.02 -7.39
N CYS A 42 8.35 -2.41 -6.67
CA CYS A 42 8.26 -2.21 -5.22
C CYS A 42 9.34 -3.01 -4.46
N VAL A 43 9.60 -4.26 -4.84
CA VAL A 43 10.66 -5.09 -4.21
C VAL A 43 12.04 -4.45 -4.36
N LEU A 44 12.30 -3.71 -5.43
CA LEU A 44 13.58 -3.04 -5.65
C LEU A 44 13.72 -1.75 -4.84
N THR A 45 12.63 -1.07 -4.51
CA THR A 45 12.62 0.26 -3.87
C THR A 45 12.24 0.23 -2.40
N ASP A 46 11.19 -0.52 -2.05
CA ASP A 46 10.62 -0.51 -0.71
C ASP A 46 11.44 -1.36 0.29
N PRO A 47 11.27 -1.15 1.59
CA PRO A 47 11.94 -1.96 2.61
C PRO A 47 11.63 -3.46 2.46
N PRO A 48 12.63 -4.35 2.57
CA PRO A 48 12.42 -5.79 2.41
C PRO A 48 11.42 -6.35 3.43
N GLU A 49 11.37 -5.85 4.65
CA GLU A 49 10.44 -6.27 5.69
C GLU A 49 8.98 -6.01 5.31
N HIS A 50 8.73 -5.03 4.45
CA HIS A 50 7.41 -4.73 3.89
C HIS A 50 7.08 -5.61 2.68
N MET A 51 8.09 -5.91 1.84
CA MET A 51 7.92 -6.63 0.58
C MET A 51 8.07 -8.15 0.69
N ASN A 52 8.60 -8.65 1.80
CA ASN A 52 8.76 -10.07 2.06
C ASN A 52 7.70 -10.55 3.04
N TYR A 53 6.84 -11.44 2.59
CA TYR A 53 5.89 -12.13 3.47
C TYR A 53 6.59 -13.24 4.25
N ARG A 54 6.22 -13.39 5.52
CA ARG A 54 6.68 -14.49 6.36
C ARG A 54 5.53 -15.22 7.03
N PHE A 55 5.69 -16.51 7.23
CA PHE A 55 4.90 -17.27 8.19
C PHE A 55 5.68 -18.43 8.78
N VAL A 56 5.28 -18.81 9.97
CA VAL A 56 5.80 -19.97 10.69
C VAL A 56 4.65 -20.95 10.86
N LEU A 57 4.92 -22.24 10.61
CA LEU A 57 3.99 -23.34 10.85
C LEU A 57 4.61 -24.36 11.79
N ASN A 58 3.83 -24.83 12.75
CA ASN A 58 4.24 -25.96 13.56
C ASN A 58 4.29 -27.22 12.68
N VAL A 59 5.33 -28.01 12.83
CA VAL A 59 5.41 -29.35 12.24
C VAL A 59 4.55 -30.28 13.08
N PRO A 60 3.62 -31.05 12.48
CA PRO A 60 2.79 -31.98 13.23
C PRO A 60 3.65 -33.05 13.93
N PRO A 61 3.27 -33.51 15.13
CA PRO A 61 4.01 -34.55 15.85
C PRO A 61 4.20 -35.83 15.01
N GLY A 62 5.38 -36.42 15.11
CA GLY A 62 5.74 -37.66 14.39
C GLY A 62 6.19 -37.47 12.94
N ARG A 63 6.26 -36.22 12.46
CA ARG A 63 6.85 -35.92 11.16
C ARG A 63 8.37 -35.82 11.26
N THR A 64 9.03 -36.12 10.16
CA THR A 64 10.48 -36.13 10.01
C THR A 64 10.97 -34.95 9.16
N LEU A 65 12.27 -34.71 9.16
CA LEU A 65 12.89 -33.77 8.21
C LEU A 65 12.63 -34.17 6.75
N GLY A 66 12.56 -35.46 6.45
CA GLY A 66 12.19 -35.96 5.12
C GLY A 66 10.77 -35.58 4.72
N ASP A 67 9.82 -35.57 5.67
CA ASP A 67 8.45 -35.10 5.39
C ASP A 67 8.43 -33.59 5.09
N VAL A 68 9.26 -32.79 5.79
CA VAL A 68 9.40 -31.35 5.52
C VAL A 68 9.98 -31.11 4.13
N VAL A 69 11.02 -31.84 3.74
CA VAL A 69 11.61 -31.79 2.39
C VAL A 69 10.56 -32.11 1.33
N THR A 70 9.83 -33.23 1.50
CA THR A 70 8.77 -33.65 0.57
C THR A 70 7.66 -32.59 0.45
N ALA A 71 7.26 -31.97 1.56
CA ALA A 71 6.26 -30.91 1.55
C ALA A 71 6.76 -29.67 0.76
N ALA A 72 8.03 -29.31 0.90
CA ALA A 72 8.65 -28.22 0.14
C ALA A 72 8.74 -28.54 -1.36
N GLU A 73 9.19 -29.75 -1.73
CA GLU A 73 9.27 -30.23 -3.11
C GLU A 73 7.91 -30.17 -3.81
N LEU A 74 6.87 -30.66 -3.14
CA LEU A 74 5.51 -30.64 -3.67
C LEU A 74 5.00 -29.20 -3.82
N LEU A 75 5.18 -28.35 -2.82
CA LEU A 75 4.71 -26.95 -2.86
C LEU A 75 5.34 -26.18 -4.03
N VAL A 76 6.66 -26.26 -4.18
CA VAL A 76 7.40 -25.54 -5.25
C VAL A 76 7.09 -26.11 -6.62
N SER A 77 6.98 -27.44 -6.74
CA SER A 77 6.62 -28.09 -8.02
C SER A 77 5.25 -27.63 -8.53
N ARG A 78 4.27 -27.47 -7.64
CA ARG A 78 2.86 -27.18 -7.97
C ARG A 78 2.61 -25.72 -8.34
N HIS A 79 3.37 -24.77 -7.78
CA HIS A 79 3.16 -23.34 -8.00
C HIS A 79 4.32 -22.72 -8.77
N GLU A 80 4.06 -22.34 -10.02
CA GLU A 80 5.07 -21.67 -10.86
C GLU A 80 5.59 -20.38 -10.22
N SER A 81 4.74 -19.66 -9.48
CA SER A 81 5.14 -18.43 -8.79
C SER A 81 6.33 -18.62 -7.85
N LEU A 82 6.53 -19.82 -7.27
CA LEU A 82 7.65 -20.14 -6.37
C LEU A 82 8.95 -20.48 -7.10
N ARG A 83 8.90 -20.68 -8.41
CA ARG A 83 10.03 -21.05 -9.26
C ARG A 83 10.20 -20.15 -10.49
N THR A 84 9.71 -18.91 -10.34
CA THR A 84 9.76 -17.87 -11.39
C THR A 84 10.77 -16.80 -11.00
N THR A 85 11.69 -16.49 -11.92
CA THR A 85 12.62 -15.35 -11.84
C THR A 85 12.32 -14.33 -12.95
N PHE A 86 12.88 -13.11 -12.84
CA PHE A 86 12.57 -12.01 -13.75
C PHE A 86 13.85 -11.42 -14.31
N ARG A 87 14.03 -11.52 -15.64
CA ARG A 87 15.19 -10.98 -16.36
C ARG A 87 14.74 -10.49 -17.73
N ASP A 88 15.39 -9.47 -18.25
CA ASP A 88 15.13 -8.96 -19.61
C ASP A 88 13.64 -8.66 -19.88
N ASP A 89 12.95 -8.06 -18.87
CA ASP A 89 11.52 -7.77 -18.88
C ASP A 89 10.59 -9.01 -19.05
N LEU A 90 11.14 -10.19 -18.83
CA LEU A 90 10.42 -11.45 -18.89
C LEU A 90 10.39 -12.18 -17.55
N GLN A 91 9.31 -12.91 -17.30
CA GLN A 91 9.28 -13.98 -16.29
C GLN A 91 9.84 -15.27 -16.90
N HIS A 92 10.65 -15.97 -16.12
CA HIS A 92 11.25 -17.26 -16.48
C HIS A 92 10.83 -18.30 -15.45
N VAL A 93 10.04 -19.26 -15.89
CA VAL A 93 9.57 -20.37 -15.07
C VAL A 93 10.54 -21.52 -15.19
N ALA A 94 11.17 -21.92 -14.09
CA ALA A 94 12.05 -23.09 -14.05
C ALA A 94 11.23 -24.37 -14.01
N GLY A 95 11.57 -25.35 -14.87
CA GLY A 95 10.94 -26.69 -14.87
C GLY A 95 11.48 -27.59 -13.77
N GLU A 96 12.72 -27.41 -13.35
CA GLU A 96 13.38 -28.19 -12.31
C GLU A 96 14.39 -27.30 -11.55
N GLY A 97 14.78 -27.72 -10.37
CA GLY A 97 15.78 -27.04 -9.57
C GLY A 97 15.80 -27.53 -8.12
N GLU A 98 16.53 -26.79 -7.30
CA GLU A 98 16.76 -27.11 -5.91
C GLU A 98 16.41 -25.90 -5.02
N LEU A 99 15.72 -26.16 -3.90
CA LEU A 99 15.50 -25.21 -2.82
C LEU A 99 16.29 -25.67 -1.61
N VAL A 100 17.21 -24.85 -1.12
CA VAL A 100 17.94 -25.10 0.12
C VAL A 100 17.06 -24.71 1.31
N ILE A 101 16.90 -25.63 2.26
CA ILE A 101 16.18 -25.41 3.53
C ILE A 101 17.22 -25.31 4.63
N GLU A 102 17.34 -24.14 5.27
CA GLU A 102 18.24 -23.96 6.42
C GLU A 102 17.74 -24.79 7.61
N VAL A 103 18.66 -25.44 8.35
CA VAL A 103 18.32 -26.20 9.58
C VAL A 103 18.91 -25.48 10.78
N HIS A 104 18.08 -25.17 11.76
CA HIS A 104 18.46 -24.47 12.98
C HIS A 104 18.10 -25.28 14.22
N GLU A 105 19.09 -25.59 15.09
CA GLU A 105 18.87 -26.30 16.34
C GLU A 105 18.31 -25.36 17.41
N SER A 106 17.08 -25.62 17.89
CA SER A 106 16.35 -24.75 18.82
C SER A 106 16.88 -24.85 20.27
N ARG A 107 17.39 -26.02 20.63
CA ARG A 107 17.82 -26.29 22.01
C ARG A 107 16.77 -25.91 23.06
N GLY A 108 15.47 -25.99 22.66
CA GLY A 108 14.34 -25.63 23.50
C GLY A 108 13.97 -24.13 23.49
N SER A 109 14.58 -23.29 22.64
CA SER A 109 14.16 -21.89 22.47
C SER A 109 12.83 -21.81 21.73
N ALA A 110 11.83 -21.22 22.37
CA ALA A 110 10.51 -21.01 21.75
C ALA A 110 10.53 -19.91 20.68
N ASP A 111 11.47 -18.97 20.74
CA ASP A 111 11.51 -17.77 19.91
C ASP A 111 12.35 -17.94 18.63
N LEU A 112 13.17 -19.02 18.55
CA LEU A 112 14.11 -19.22 17.45
C LEU A 112 13.44 -19.15 16.06
N ALA A 113 12.25 -19.74 15.90
CA ALA A 113 11.55 -19.74 14.61
C ALA A 113 11.18 -18.32 14.16
N ASP A 114 10.74 -17.45 15.09
CA ASP A 114 10.43 -16.06 14.82
C ASP A 114 11.70 -15.22 14.55
N GLU A 115 12.80 -15.49 15.25
CA GLU A 115 14.11 -14.85 15.03
C GLU A 115 14.66 -15.20 13.63
N VAL A 116 14.62 -16.48 13.24
CA VAL A 116 15.01 -16.94 11.90
C VAL A 116 14.11 -16.29 10.83
N ALA A 117 12.80 -16.27 11.08
CA ALA A 117 11.84 -15.64 10.16
C ALA A 117 12.14 -14.14 9.98
N ALA A 118 12.41 -13.41 11.06
CA ALA A 118 12.75 -11.98 11.00
C ALA A 118 14.05 -11.74 10.23
N ARG A 119 15.09 -12.54 10.50
CA ARG A 119 16.39 -12.47 9.81
C ARG A 119 16.24 -12.69 8.30
N LEU A 120 15.52 -13.74 7.89
CA LEU A 120 15.32 -14.06 6.47
C LEU A 120 14.43 -13.05 5.77
N GLN A 121 13.45 -12.46 6.48
CA GLN A 121 12.56 -11.43 5.96
C GLN A 121 13.30 -10.11 5.66
N ALA A 122 14.27 -9.75 6.49
CA ALA A 122 15.03 -8.50 6.36
C ALA A 122 15.97 -8.47 5.15
N VAL A 123 16.20 -9.60 4.49
CA VAL A 123 17.08 -9.69 3.32
C VAL A 123 16.28 -9.49 2.03
N ARG A 124 16.65 -8.49 1.24
CA ARG A 124 16.03 -8.24 -0.08
C ARG A 124 16.25 -9.45 -1.00
N PHE A 125 15.19 -9.83 -1.73
CA PHE A 125 15.31 -10.81 -2.81
C PHE A 125 15.92 -10.18 -4.07
N ASP A 126 16.77 -10.95 -4.76
CA ASP A 126 17.18 -10.66 -6.13
C ASP A 126 16.17 -11.30 -7.10
N PRO A 127 15.29 -10.52 -7.76
CA PRO A 127 14.29 -11.09 -8.65
C PRO A 127 14.88 -11.85 -9.83
N ALA A 128 16.13 -11.57 -10.22
CA ALA A 128 16.79 -12.17 -11.38
C ALA A 128 17.60 -13.41 -11.05
N GLY A 129 18.23 -13.46 -9.87
CA GLY A 129 19.28 -14.44 -9.55
C GLY A 129 18.87 -15.55 -8.59
N GLU A 130 17.78 -15.39 -7.82
CA GLU A 130 17.36 -16.39 -6.82
C GLU A 130 15.89 -16.80 -6.98
N LEU A 131 15.54 -17.99 -6.46
CA LEU A 131 14.14 -18.38 -6.30
C LEU A 131 13.43 -17.41 -5.35
N PRO A 132 12.17 -17.03 -5.62
CA PRO A 132 11.45 -16.05 -4.84
C PRO A 132 10.91 -16.62 -3.51
N VAL A 133 11.59 -17.60 -2.95
CA VAL A 133 11.23 -18.32 -1.72
C VAL A 133 12.48 -18.70 -0.96
N ARG A 134 12.46 -18.50 0.36
CA ARG A 134 13.48 -19.00 1.32
C ARG A 134 12.76 -19.83 2.37
N MET A 135 13.39 -20.92 2.80
CA MET A 135 12.80 -21.84 3.75
C MET A 135 13.81 -22.24 4.83
N ALA A 136 13.32 -22.35 6.05
CA ALA A 136 14.10 -22.89 7.16
C ALA A 136 13.24 -23.83 8.00
N VAL A 137 13.88 -24.71 8.75
CA VAL A 137 13.25 -25.58 9.73
C VAL A 137 14.00 -25.47 11.07
N THR A 138 13.26 -25.30 12.16
CA THR A 138 13.84 -25.44 13.50
C THR A 138 13.68 -26.88 13.98
N VAL A 139 14.72 -27.40 14.61
CA VAL A 139 14.75 -28.78 15.14
C VAL A 139 15.15 -28.75 16.60
N ASN A 140 14.67 -29.75 17.35
CA ASN A 140 15.10 -30.01 18.70
C ASN A 140 15.53 -31.48 18.79
N ASP A 141 16.81 -31.72 19.08
CA ASP A 141 17.40 -33.07 19.06
C ASP A 141 17.09 -33.83 17.74
N GLY A 142 17.15 -33.13 16.59
CA GLY A 142 16.89 -33.69 15.27
C GLY A 142 15.40 -33.87 14.94
N VAL A 143 14.47 -33.52 15.80
CA VAL A 143 13.02 -33.55 15.57
C VAL A 143 12.57 -32.18 15.07
N PRO A 144 11.91 -32.08 13.89
CA PRO A 144 11.43 -30.80 13.37
C PRO A 144 10.27 -30.25 14.20
N GLU A 145 10.38 -28.96 14.59
CA GLU A 145 9.37 -28.25 15.40
C GLU A 145 8.59 -27.25 14.57
N HIS A 146 9.30 -26.41 13.78
CA HIS A 146 8.67 -25.34 13.00
C HIS A 146 9.27 -25.27 11.61
N VAL A 147 8.41 -24.97 10.64
CA VAL A 147 8.80 -24.57 9.29
C VAL A 147 8.61 -23.07 9.16
N VAL A 148 9.68 -22.38 8.76
CA VAL A 148 9.69 -20.95 8.40
C VAL A 148 9.67 -20.83 6.89
N LEU A 149 8.74 -20.05 6.34
CA LEU A 149 8.70 -19.72 4.92
C LEU A 149 8.68 -18.20 4.72
N ILE A 150 9.58 -17.75 3.86
CA ILE A 150 9.65 -16.37 3.40
C ILE A 150 9.44 -16.36 1.88
N VAL A 151 8.54 -15.52 1.39
CA VAL A 151 8.29 -15.34 -0.04
C VAL A 151 8.25 -13.86 -0.37
N THR A 152 8.79 -13.48 -1.52
CA THR A 152 8.70 -12.09 -1.98
C THR A 152 7.31 -11.79 -2.53
N HIS A 153 6.92 -10.51 -2.49
CA HIS A 153 5.61 -10.06 -3.01
C HIS A 153 5.44 -10.25 -4.52
N THR A 154 6.53 -10.49 -5.27
CA THR A 154 6.44 -10.89 -6.69
C THR A 154 5.79 -12.26 -6.89
N THR A 155 5.78 -13.09 -5.84
CA THR A 155 5.25 -14.46 -5.83
C THR A 155 3.78 -14.53 -5.47
N VAL A 156 3.34 -13.72 -4.50
CA VAL A 156 1.99 -13.75 -3.93
C VAL A 156 1.54 -12.37 -3.46
N ASP A 157 0.22 -12.21 -3.34
CA ASP A 157 -0.41 -11.22 -2.47
C ASP A 157 -0.93 -11.90 -1.18
N ALA A 158 -1.60 -11.14 -0.32
CA ALA A 158 -2.10 -11.65 0.96
C ALA A 158 -3.08 -12.84 0.80
N VAL A 159 -3.87 -12.87 -0.27
CA VAL A 159 -4.79 -13.99 -0.55
C VAL A 159 -4.02 -15.22 -0.99
N GLY A 160 -3.10 -15.07 -1.95
CA GLY A 160 -2.23 -16.15 -2.42
C GLY A 160 -1.36 -16.72 -1.28
N LEU A 161 -0.88 -15.85 -0.38
CA LEU A 161 -0.15 -16.26 0.84
C LEU A 161 -1.02 -17.15 1.74
N GLY A 162 -2.28 -16.79 1.94
CA GLY A 162 -3.23 -17.59 2.72
C GLY A 162 -3.47 -18.97 2.12
N LEU A 163 -3.62 -19.06 0.80
CA LEU A 163 -3.76 -20.31 0.07
C LEU A 163 -2.52 -21.19 0.22
N MET A 164 -1.34 -20.62 -0.02
CA MET A 164 -0.05 -21.31 0.11
C MET A 164 0.19 -21.83 1.53
N ARG A 165 -0.10 -21.01 2.55
CA ARG A 165 0.01 -21.40 3.97
C ARG A 165 -0.89 -22.59 4.31
N ALA A 166 -2.15 -22.56 3.85
CA ALA A 166 -3.09 -23.64 4.07
C ALA A 166 -2.66 -24.94 3.36
N GLU A 167 -2.10 -24.81 2.14
CA GLU A 167 -1.61 -25.96 1.39
C GLU A 167 -0.36 -26.57 2.04
N LEU A 168 0.63 -25.75 2.42
CA LEU A 168 1.82 -26.26 3.14
C LEU A 168 1.44 -26.97 4.44
N GLY A 169 0.45 -26.44 5.18
CA GLY A 169 -0.05 -27.09 6.38
C GLY A 169 -0.62 -28.49 6.11
N ARG A 170 -1.37 -28.67 5.02
CA ARG A 170 -1.89 -29.99 4.60
C ARG A 170 -0.78 -30.94 4.13
N LEU A 171 0.19 -30.42 3.38
CA LEU A 171 1.37 -31.21 2.95
C LEU A 171 2.18 -31.71 4.15
N LEU A 172 2.37 -30.87 5.18
CA LEU A 172 3.02 -31.29 6.42
C LEU A 172 2.23 -32.35 7.19
N LEU A 173 0.90 -32.40 7.04
CA LEU A 173 0.06 -33.50 7.54
C LEU A 173 0.17 -34.78 6.68
N GLY A 174 0.88 -34.74 5.55
CA GLY A 174 1.01 -35.84 4.60
C GLY A 174 -0.22 -36.02 3.72
N GLU A 175 -1.08 -35.01 3.61
CA GLU A 175 -2.18 -35.03 2.67
C GLU A 175 -1.63 -34.83 1.24
N VAL A 176 -2.22 -35.53 0.28
CA VAL A 176 -1.93 -35.34 -1.15
C VAL A 176 -2.99 -34.37 -1.71
N PRO A 177 -2.64 -33.11 -2.00
CA PRO A 177 -3.62 -32.16 -2.53
C PRO A 177 -4.06 -32.55 -3.94
N ALA A 178 -5.32 -32.20 -4.29
CA ALA A 178 -5.81 -32.29 -5.66
C ALA A 178 -4.92 -31.47 -6.62
N PRO A 179 -4.88 -31.80 -7.92
CA PRO A 179 -4.16 -30.99 -8.90
C PRO A 179 -4.56 -29.51 -8.85
N VAL A 180 -3.62 -28.60 -9.12
CA VAL A 180 -3.90 -27.16 -9.22
C VAL A 180 -4.70 -26.91 -10.48
N THR A 181 -5.93 -26.38 -10.33
CA THR A 181 -6.82 -26.03 -11.46
C THR A 181 -6.82 -24.53 -11.76
N ALA A 182 -6.31 -23.72 -10.84
CA ALA A 182 -6.15 -22.29 -11.05
C ALA A 182 -5.07 -22.00 -12.12
N PRO A 183 -5.23 -20.93 -12.91
CA PRO A 183 -4.20 -20.55 -13.88
C PRO A 183 -2.89 -20.24 -13.18
N GLN A 184 -1.78 -20.50 -13.86
CA GLN A 184 -0.44 -20.15 -13.38
C GLN A 184 -0.08 -18.71 -13.83
N PRO A 185 0.97 -18.07 -13.27
CA PRO A 185 1.32 -16.69 -13.60
C PRO A 185 1.47 -16.40 -15.10
N LEU A 186 2.08 -17.30 -15.83
CA LEU A 186 2.28 -17.13 -17.27
C LEU A 186 0.94 -17.17 -18.05
N ASP A 187 -0.02 -18.00 -17.61
CA ASP A 187 -1.35 -18.05 -18.23
C ASP A 187 -2.13 -16.76 -17.97
N VAL A 188 -2.02 -16.23 -16.74
CA VAL A 188 -2.61 -14.93 -16.38
C VAL A 188 -1.99 -13.81 -17.22
N ALA A 189 -0.66 -13.79 -17.39
CA ALA A 189 0.04 -12.79 -18.18
C ALA A 189 -0.42 -12.76 -19.65
N TRP A 190 -0.66 -13.92 -20.26
CA TRP A 190 -1.23 -13.99 -21.60
C TRP A 190 -2.71 -13.58 -21.64
N ALA A 191 -3.49 -13.94 -20.63
CA ALA A 191 -4.88 -13.52 -20.53
C ALA A 191 -5.04 -12.00 -20.35
N GLU A 192 -4.07 -11.32 -19.72
CA GLU A 192 -4.03 -9.87 -19.58
C GLU A 192 -3.79 -9.14 -20.89
N ARG A 193 -3.15 -9.79 -21.86
CA ARG A 193 -2.79 -9.22 -23.15
C ARG A 193 -3.84 -9.44 -24.26
N ASN A 194 -4.95 -10.07 -23.95
CA ASN A 194 -6.04 -10.15 -24.92
C ASN A 194 -6.72 -8.78 -25.13
N PRO A 195 -7.35 -8.52 -26.30
CA PRO A 195 -7.91 -7.20 -26.61
C PRO A 195 -8.91 -6.67 -25.59
N ALA A 196 -9.74 -7.55 -24.99
CA ALA A 196 -10.73 -7.14 -24.00
C ALA A 196 -10.08 -6.72 -22.67
N SER A 197 -8.99 -7.38 -22.27
CA SER A 197 -8.21 -7.02 -21.06
C SER A 197 -7.45 -5.72 -21.27
N LEU A 198 -6.81 -5.54 -22.42
CA LEU A 198 -6.12 -4.28 -22.77
C LEU A 198 -7.09 -3.09 -22.80
N LYS A 199 -8.29 -3.26 -23.34
CA LYS A 199 -9.33 -2.21 -23.33
C LYS A 199 -9.72 -1.84 -21.88
N ARG A 200 -9.84 -2.82 -20.97
CA ARG A 200 -10.13 -2.55 -19.55
C ARG A 200 -8.98 -1.83 -18.85
N ALA A 201 -7.74 -2.25 -19.12
CA ALA A 201 -6.56 -1.59 -18.58
C ALA A 201 -6.47 -0.13 -19.03
N GLN A 202 -6.76 0.15 -20.30
CA GLN A 202 -6.82 1.52 -20.83
C GLN A 202 -7.93 2.36 -20.17
N ALA A 203 -9.11 1.78 -19.93
CA ALA A 203 -10.19 2.45 -19.21
C ALA A 203 -9.78 2.78 -17.76
N ALA A 204 -9.04 1.86 -17.10
CA ALA A 204 -8.52 2.10 -15.77
C ALA A 204 -7.50 3.27 -15.76
N LEU A 205 -6.59 3.33 -16.71
CA LEU A 205 -5.64 4.45 -16.85
C LEU A 205 -6.36 5.79 -17.11
N THR A 206 -7.43 5.77 -17.92
CA THR A 206 -8.28 6.95 -18.14
C THR A 206 -8.97 7.39 -16.84
N TYR A 207 -9.49 6.44 -16.05
CA TYR A 207 -10.07 6.72 -14.73
C TYR A 207 -9.06 7.39 -13.79
N TRP A 208 -7.82 6.88 -13.72
CA TRP A 208 -6.76 7.45 -12.92
C TRP A 208 -6.44 8.88 -13.36
N ARG A 209 -6.17 9.11 -14.66
CA ARG A 209 -5.88 10.43 -15.22
C ARG A 209 -6.97 11.45 -14.86
N THR A 210 -8.23 11.12 -15.17
CA THR A 210 -9.38 12.00 -14.92
C THR A 210 -9.52 12.37 -13.44
N ASN A 211 -9.20 11.45 -12.53
CA ASN A 211 -9.24 11.75 -11.11
C ASN A 211 -8.01 12.55 -10.66
N LEU A 212 -6.80 12.17 -11.07
CA LEU A 212 -5.57 12.90 -10.73
C LEU A 212 -5.61 14.37 -11.17
N GLU A 213 -6.31 14.70 -12.25
CA GLU A 213 -6.48 16.07 -12.74
C GLU A 213 -7.32 16.96 -11.82
N ARG A 214 -8.11 16.40 -10.88
CA ARG A 214 -9.07 17.16 -10.05
C ARG A 214 -8.96 16.95 -8.53
N ILE A 215 -8.38 15.84 -8.07
CA ILE A 215 -8.29 15.55 -6.64
C ILE A 215 -7.21 16.40 -5.96
N PRO A 216 -7.29 16.61 -4.62
CA PRO A 216 -6.16 17.13 -3.88
C PRO A 216 -4.96 16.19 -4.00
N ARG A 217 -3.74 16.76 -4.08
CA ARG A 217 -2.49 16.00 -4.21
C ARG A 217 -2.16 15.17 -2.97
N SER A 218 -2.62 15.63 -1.83
CA SER A 218 -2.27 15.12 -0.51
C SER A 218 -3.36 15.47 0.48
N THR A 219 -3.60 14.59 1.43
CA THR A 219 -4.45 14.88 2.59
C THR A 219 -3.69 15.69 3.62
N PHE A 220 -2.42 15.35 3.86
CA PHE A 220 -1.58 15.99 4.86
C PHE A 220 -0.57 16.94 4.20
N THR A 221 -0.33 18.09 4.86
CA THR A 221 0.55 19.14 4.35
C THR A 221 1.94 19.15 5.00
N ALA A 222 2.21 18.25 5.94
CA ALA A 222 3.55 18.08 6.50
C ALA A 222 4.51 17.59 5.42
N SER A 223 5.59 18.34 5.18
CA SER A 223 6.64 17.94 4.24
C SER A 223 7.38 16.70 4.74
N VAL A 224 7.86 15.89 3.79
CA VAL A 224 8.73 14.75 4.06
C VAL A 224 10.04 15.05 3.35
N ASP A 225 11.13 15.17 4.09
CA ASP A 225 12.45 15.27 3.49
C ASP A 225 12.81 13.90 2.90
N ASP A 226 13.17 13.86 1.62
CA ASP A 226 13.47 12.64 0.86
C ASP A 226 14.66 11.82 1.41
N GLY A 227 15.40 12.34 2.40
CA GLY A 227 16.57 11.71 2.99
C GLY A 227 16.34 10.97 4.31
N ASP A 228 15.20 11.15 4.96
CA ASP A 228 14.90 10.62 6.30
C ASP A 228 13.66 9.72 6.25
N ASN A 229 13.65 8.77 5.31
CA ASN A 229 12.58 7.78 5.14
C ASN A 229 12.69 6.65 6.16
N ASP A 230 12.65 7.00 7.45
CA ASP A 230 12.34 6.00 8.47
C ASP A 230 10.85 5.67 8.41
N TRP A 231 10.53 4.61 7.65
CA TRP A 231 9.17 4.08 7.54
C TRP A 231 8.76 3.24 8.76
N LEU A 232 9.53 3.27 9.84
CA LEU A 232 9.18 2.62 11.10
C LEU A 232 8.12 3.47 11.81
N LEU A 233 6.87 3.09 11.66
CA LEU A 233 5.73 3.85 12.15
C LEU A 233 5.05 3.22 13.37
N PRO A 234 4.56 4.03 14.32
CA PRO A 234 3.69 3.57 15.39
C PRO A 234 2.37 3.03 14.82
N ARG A 235 1.84 2.03 15.50
CA ARG A 235 0.60 1.36 15.07
C ARG A 235 -0.34 1.13 16.23
N LEU A 236 -1.56 1.62 16.07
CA LEU A 236 -2.66 1.49 17.01
C LEU A 236 -3.59 0.36 16.57
N ARG A 237 -3.80 -0.64 17.40
CA ARG A 237 -4.84 -1.65 17.17
C ARG A 237 -6.13 -1.20 17.84
N VAL A 238 -7.24 -1.27 17.09
CA VAL A 238 -8.58 -0.90 17.56
C VAL A 238 -9.50 -2.10 17.39
N ARG A 239 -10.30 -2.39 18.44
CA ARG A 239 -11.24 -3.50 18.46
C ARG A 239 -12.58 -3.05 19.04
N SER A 240 -13.70 -3.53 18.44
CA SER A 240 -15.05 -3.26 18.93
C SER A 240 -16.07 -4.29 18.43
N THR A 241 -16.70 -4.99 19.33
CA THR A 241 -17.84 -5.87 19.03
C THR A 241 -19.11 -5.07 18.70
N ARG A 242 -19.27 -3.92 19.35
CA ARG A 242 -20.41 -3.02 19.14
C ARG A 242 -20.36 -2.40 17.74
N ALA A 243 -19.16 -1.98 17.27
CA ALA A 243 -18.99 -1.50 15.90
C ALA A 243 -19.27 -2.58 14.85
N ALA A 244 -18.96 -3.86 15.10
CA ALA A 244 -19.30 -4.94 14.18
C ALA A 244 -20.84 -5.14 14.04
N ARG A 245 -21.56 -5.05 15.15
CA ARG A 245 -23.05 -5.05 15.13
C ARG A 245 -23.59 -3.82 14.41
N ALA A 246 -22.99 -2.65 14.64
CA ALA A 246 -23.33 -1.38 13.99
C ALA A 246 -23.19 -1.46 12.47
N LEU A 247 -22.10 -2.03 11.96
CA LEU A 247 -21.88 -2.23 10.53
C LEU A 247 -22.99 -3.05 9.86
N GLY A 248 -23.54 -4.05 10.56
CA GLY A 248 -24.70 -4.81 10.08
C GLY A 248 -25.95 -3.94 9.91
N ARG A 249 -26.26 -3.09 10.90
CA ARG A 249 -27.41 -2.17 10.84
C ARG A 249 -27.24 -1.08 9.79
N ILE A 250 -26.05 -0.48 9.70
CA ILE A 250 -25.71 0.49 8.65
C ILE A 250 -25.92 -0.14 7.28
N GLY A 251 -25.38 -1.35 7.04
CA GLY A 251 -25.54 -2.08 5.79
C GLY A 251 -27.00 -2.34 5.42
N THR A 252 -27.82 -2.72 6.39
CA THR A 252 -29.28 -2.93 6.18
C THR A 252 -29.99 -1.63 5.80
N ARG A 253 -29.65 -0.50 6.45
CA ARG A 253 -30.27 0.80 6.20
C ARG A 253 -29.81 1.43 4.89
N THR A 254 -28.52 1.39 4.57
CA THR A 254 -27.91 2.16 3.48
C THR A 254 -27.54 1.33 2.26
N GLY A 255 -27.47 0.01 2.39
CA GLY A 255 -26.96 -0.90 1.34
C GLY A 255 -25.45 -0.80 1.13
N VAL A 256 -24.70 -0.17 2.06
CA VAL A 256 -23.24 -0.02 1.99
C VAL A 256 -22.57 -1.25 2.60
N SER A 257 -21.52 -1.76 1.99
CA SER A 257 -20.75 -2.88 2.54
C SER A 257 -20.02 -2.47 3.83
N ARG A 258 -19.75 -3.44 4.72
CA ARG A 258 -19.01 -3.21 5.97
C ARG A 258 -17.67 -2.52 5.72
N SER A 259 -16.93 -3.00 4.71
CA SER A 259 -15.64 -2.45 4.30
C SER A 259 -15.75 -0.98 3.85
N ALA A 260 -16.72 -0.69 2.98
CA ALA A 260 -16.94 0.68 2.50
C ALA A 260 -17.40 1.62 3.61
N ALA A 261 -18.11 1.13 4.63
CA ALA A 261 -18.52 1.94 5.78
C ALA A 261 -17.31 2.30 6.67
N VAL A 262 -16.39 1.36 6.91
CA VAL A 262 -15.13 1.64 7.63
C VAL A 262 -14.26 2.62 6.85
N LEU A 263 -14.12 2.42 5.53
CA LEU A 263 -13.39 3.35 4.65
C LEU A 263 -14.01 4.75 4.69
N ALA A 264 -15.35 4.87 4.64
CA ALA A 264 -16.05 6.14 4.72
C ALA A 264 -15.78 6.86 6.04
N ALA A 265 -15.85 6.15 7.18
CA ALA A 265 -15.54 6.72 8.49
C ALA A 265 -14.08 7.17 8.58
N TYR A 266 -13.14 6.33 8.15
CA TYR A 266 -11.71 6.65 8.13
C TYR A 266 -11.41 7.90 7.30
N THR A 267 -11.90 7.95 6.07
CA THR A 267 -11.63 9.06 5.14
C THR A 267 -12.33 10.34 5.57
N LEU A 268 -13.56 10.26 6.12
CA LEU A 268 -14.26 11.42 6.65
C LEU A 268 -13.49 12.05 7.81
N ILE A 269 -13.09 11.24 8.81
CA ILE A 269 -12.40 11.75 9.99
C ILE A 269 -11.03 12.33 9.62
N ALA A 270 -10.26 11.64 8.78
CA ALA A 270 -8.98 12.14 8.28
C ALA A 270 -9.14 13.43 7.46
N GLY A 271 -10.17 13.51 6.62
CA GLY A 271 -10.51 14.70 5.82
C GLY A 271 -10.91 15.89 6.69
N LEU A 272 -11.74 15.68 7.72
CA LEU A 272 -12.11 16.72 8.69
C LEU A 272 -10.88 17.23 9.44
N ARG A 273 -10.02 16.32 9.92
CA ARG A 273 -8.74 16.70 10.57
C ARG A 273 -7.89 17.58 9.67
N ALA A 274 -7.79 17.22 8.39
CA ALA A 274 -6.99 17.93 7.41
C ALA A 274 -7.70 19.14 6.78
N GLY A 275 -8.98 19.39 7.08
CA GLY A 275 -9.77 20.47 6.48
C GLY A 275 -9.96 20.28 4.97
N GLN A 276 -10.07 19.03 4.48
CA GLN A 276 -10.26 18.70 3.08
C GLN A 276 -11.75 18.49 2.75
N ARG A 277 -12.19 18.96 1.58
CA ARG A 277 -13.54 18.69 1.07
C ARG A 277 -13.63 17.40 0.27
N THR A 278 -12.51 16.88 -0.18
CA THR A 278 -12.38 15.59 -0.87
C THR A 278 -11.29 14.80 -0.19
N ALA A 279 -11.63 13.63 0.33
CA ALA A 279 -10.65 12.67 0.80
C ALA A 279 -10.24 11.75 -0.35
N VAL A 280 -8.95 11.42 -0.41
CA VAL A 280 -8.41 10.48 -1.40
C VAL A 280 -7.76 9.32 -0.67
N ALA A 281 -8.32 8.13 -0.85
CA ALA A 281 -7.73 6.92 -0.34
C ALA A 281 -7.24 6.02 -1.49
N LEU A 282 -6.17 5.28 -1.22
CA LEU A 282 -5.76 4.14 -2.02
C LEU A 282 -6.22 2.87 -1.30
N ALA A 283 -7.28 2.25 -1.83
CA ALA A 283 -7.77 0.97 -1.32
C ALA A 283 -7.09 -0.17 -2.06
N ILE A 284 -6.66 -1.21 -1.32
CA ILE A 284 -6.06 -2.39 -1.95
C ILE A 284 -7.18 -3.26 -2.53
N SER A 285 -7.20 -3.40 -3.84
CA SER A 285 -8.10 -4.32 -4.55
C SER A 285 -7.42 -5.67 -4.73
N ALA A 286 -8.03 -6.74 -4.24
CA ALA A 286 -7.50 -8.09 -4.45
C ALA A 286 -7.59 -8.57 -5.91
N ASN A 287 -8.37 -7.91 -6.77
CA ASN A 287 -8.55 -8.22 -8.20
C ASN A 287 -8.96 -9.67 -8.52
N ARG A 288 -9.61 -10.37 -7.56
CA ARG A 288 -10.08 -11.76 -7.68
C ARG A 288 -11.58 -11.84 -7.97
N PHE A 289 -12.10 -10.92 -8.80
CA PHE A 289 -13.53 -10.87 -9.15
C PHE A 289 -13.99 -12.04 -10.04
N ARG A 290 -13.06 -12.68 -10.73
CA ARG A 290 -13.33 -13.82 -11.62
C ARG A 290 -13.15 -15.12 -10.84
N PRO A 291 -14.08 -16.09 -10.96
CA PRO A 291 -14.01 -17.35 -10.21
C PRO A 291 -12.69 -18.10 -10.35
N GLU A 292 -12.12 -18.15 -11.56
CA GLU A 292 -10.86 -18.84 -11.86
C GLU A 292 -9.64 -18.23 -11.15
N LEU A 293 -9.73 -16.98 -10.71
CA LEU A 293 -8.63 -16.30 -10.00
C LEU A 293 -8.73 -16.44 -8.48
N ARG A 294 -9.78 -17.08 -7.95
CA ARG A 294 -9.98 -17.18 -6.48
C ARG A 294 -8.88 -17.99 -5.81
N GLU A 295 -8.43 -19.07 -6.46
CA GLU A 295 -7.37 -19.96 -5.96
C GLU A 295 -6.01 -19.71 -6.64
N TYR A 296 -5.87 -18.61 -7.35
CA TYR A 296 -4.63 -18.24 -8.00
C TYR A 296 -3.55 -17.87 -6.96
N VAL A 297 -2.38 -18.52 -7.05
CA VAL A 297 -1.19 -18.20 -6.27
C VAL A 297 -0.27 -17.30 -7.10
N GLY A 298 -0.39 -16.02 -6.87
CA GLY A 298 0.33 -14.96 -7.56
C GLY A 298 -0.15 -13.58 -7.13
N PRO A 299 0.58 -12.49 -7.42
CA PRO A 299 0.17 -11.14 -7.09
C PRO A 299 -0.89 -10.64 -8.07
N LEU A 300 -2.07 -10.29 -7.55
CA LEU A 300 -3.14 -9.61 -8.28
C LEU A 300 -3.52 -8.28 -7.63
N ALA A 301 -3.14 -8.10 -6.36
CA ALA A 301 -3.50 -6.92 -5.60
C ALA A 301 -2.85 -5.68 -6.20
N GLN A 302 -3.65 -4.64 -6.40
CA GLN A 302 -3.21 -3.31 -6.85
C GLN A 302 -3.99 -2.21 -6.12
N ASP A 303 -3.44 -1.02 -6.11
CA ASP A 303 -4.10 0.17 -5.57
C ASP A 303 -5.33 0.53 -6.42
N ALA A 304 -6.41 0.87 -5.75
CA ALA A 304 -7.61 1.43 -6.32
C ALA A 304 -7.76 2.87 -5.81
N LEU A 305 -7.78 3.85 -6.70
CA LEU A 305 -7.91 5.26 -6.36
C LEU A 305 -9.36 5.58 -6.00
N VAL A 306 -9.62 5.93 -4.73
CA VAL A 306 -10.95 6.19 -4.18
C VAL A 306 -11.07 7.66 -3.75
N PRO A 307 -11.49 8.57 -4.63
CA PRO A 307 -11.82 9.94 -4.25
C PRO A 307 -13.23 9.99 -3.69
N ILE A 308 -13.38 10.49 -2.46
CA ILE A 308 -14.67 10.62 -1.77
C ILE A 308 -14.94 12.09 -1.52
N ASP A 309 -16.02 12.61 -2.09
CA ASP A 309 -16.52 13.93 -1.77
C ASP A 309 -17.14 13.92 -0.37
N LEU A 310 -16.62 14.77 0.52
CA LEU A 310 -17.03 14.92 1.90
C LEU A 310 -18.04 16.06 2.11
N ASP A 311 -18.36 16.83 1.06
CA ASP A 311 -19.29 17.95 1.12
C ASP A 311 -20.74 17.44 1.14
N GLU A 312 -21.08 16.73 2.20
CA GLU A 312 -22.38 16.15 2.45
C GLU A 312 -22.87 16.62 3.84
N PRO A 313 -24.19 16.81 4.05
CA PRO A 313 -24.71 17.27 5.32
C PRO A 313 -24.62 16.22 6.43
N THR A 314 -24.61 14.94 6.05
CA THR A 314 -24.67 13.81 6.99
C THR A 314 -23.75 12.67 6.60
N PHE A 315 -23.45 11.79 7.56
CA PHE A 315 -22.61 10.62 7.32
C PHE A 315 -23.24 9.61 6.35
N ASP A 316 -24.56 9.47 6.31
CA ASP A 316 -25.22 8.62 5.31
C ASP A 316 -25.00 9.15 3.87
N GLY A 317 -24.86 10.47 3.70
CA GLY A 317 -24.41 11.08 2.44
C GLY A 317 -23.00 10.59 2.07
N VAL A 318 -22.06 10.70 3.00
CA VAL A 318 -20.68 10.24 2.79
C VAL A 318 -20.62 8.72 2.53
N LEU A 319 -21.43 7.92 3.22
CA LEU A 319 -21.53 6.47 2.97
C LEU A 319 -21.94 6.16 1.52
N ARG A 320 -22.93 6.89 0.99
CA ARG A 320 -23.35 6.73 -0.43
C ARG A 320 -22.24 7.11 -1.40
N ARG A 321 -21.52 8.22 -1.14
CA ARG A 321 -20.37 8.66 -1.95
C ARG A 321 -19.25 7.61 -1.91
N ALA A 322 -18.90 7.14 -0.72
CA ALA A 322 -17.86 6.11 -0.54
C ALA A 322 -18.20 4.81 -1.27
N ARG A 323 -19.46 4.35 -1.20
CA ARG A 323 -19.91 3.16 -1.95
C ARG A 323 -19.72 3.34 -3.45
N ALA A 324 -20.17 4.47 -4.02
CA ALA A 324 -20.04 4.75 -5.45
C ALA A 324 -18.56 4.86 -5.87
N ALA A 325 -17.75 5.61 -5.11
CA ALA A 325 -16.33 5.78 -5.37
C ALA A 325 -15.56 4.45 -5.28
N THR A 326 -15.84 3.63 -4.27
CA THR A 326 -15.19 2.32 -4.08
C THR A 326 -15.52 1.37 -5.23
N LEU A 327 -16.79 1.32 -5.66
CA LEU A 327 -17.20 0.49 -6.79
C LEU A 327 -16.47 0.92 -8.08
N ALA A 328 -16.44 2.21 -8.38
CA ALA A 328 -15.74 2.76 -9.55
C ALA A 328 -14.23 2.46 -9.47
N ALA A 329 -13.62 2.65 -8.30
CA ALA A 329 -12.20 2.41 -8.09
C ALA A 329 -11.83 0.93 -8.31
N TYR A 330 -12.58 -0.02 -7.75
CA TYR A 330 -12.31 -1.45 -7.90
C TYR A 330 -12.52 -1.94 -9.33
N GLN A 331 -13.45 -1.36 -10.09
CA GLN A 331 -13.60 -1.65 -11.51
C GLN A 331 -12.39 -1.19 -12.34
N ASN A 332 -11.63 -0.21 -11.84
CA ASN A 332 -10.49 0.41 -12.50
C ASN A 332 -9.16 0.18 -11.75
N SER A 333 -9.05 -0.93 -11.00
CA SER A 333 -7.85 -1.27 -10.20
C SER A 333 -6.92 -2.27 -10.89
N ARG A 334 -7.07 -2.52 -12.20
CA ARG A 334 -6.18 -3.40 -12.96
C ARG A 334 -5.63 -2.65 -14.17
N PHE A 335 -4.39 -2.24 -14.06
CA PHE A 335 -3.72 -1.37 -15.02
C PHE A 335 -2.21 -1.66 -15.08
N ASP A 336 -1.56 -1.22 -16.13
CA ASP A 336 -0.11 -1.21 -16.25
C ASP A 336 0.47 -0.13 -15.33
N SER A 337 1.36 -0.51 -14.41
CA SER A 337 1.92 0.38 -13.40
C SER A 337 2.88 1.41 -13.98
N ASP A 338 3.62 1.05 -15.02
CA ASP A 338 4.58 1.97 -15.66
C ASP A 338 3.84 3.04 -16.46
N ALA A 339 2.76 2.64 -17.14
CA ALA A 339 1.88 3.58 -17.81
C ALA A 339 1.19 4.53 -16.80
N LEU A 340 0.82 4.04 -15.61
CA LEU A 340 0.29 4.90 -14.55
C LEU A 340 1.33 5.90 -14.04
N VAL A 341 2.59 5.48 -13.83
CA VAL A 341 3.67 6.38 -13.42
C VAL A 341 3.84 7.50 -14.44
N GLN A 342 3.85 7.20 -15.73
CA GLN A 342 3.92 8.21 -16.78
C GLN A 342 2.76 9.22 -16.71
N ILE A 343 1.53 8.74 -16.51
CA ILE A 343 0.35 9.59 -16.30
C ILE A 343 0.52 10.48 -15.06
N MET A 344 1.02 9.94 -13.96
CA MET A 344 1.25 10.72 -12.74
C MET A 344 2.29 11.82 -12.97
N GLU A 345 3.38 11.54 -13.66
CA GLU A 345 4.41 12.52 -14.02
C GLU A 345 3.88 13.62 -14.93
N GLU A 346 3.07 13.27 -15.95
CA GLU A 346 2.42 14.23 -16.84
C GLU A 346 1.47 15.16 -16.08
N VAL A 347 0.61 14.58 -15.21
CA VAL A 347 -0.33 15.36 -14.40
C VAL A 347 0.39 16.18 -13.34
N GLN A 348 1.44 15.65 -12.73
CA GLN A 348 2.31 16.40 -11.80
C GLN A 348 2.90 17.63 -12.49
N ARG A 349 3.44 17.48 -13.69
CA ARG A 349 4.01 18.58 -14.47
C ARG A 349 2.92 19.59 -14.84
N SER A 350 1.78 19.15 -15.36
CA SER A 350 0.70 20.02 -15.82
C SER A 350 -0.01 20.76 -14.68
N ARG A 351 -0.14 20.16 -13.49
CA ARG A 351 -0.74 20.79 -12.30
C ARG A 351 0.29 21.46 -11.39
N GLY A 352 1.57 21.12 -11.52
CA GLY A 352 2.61 21.62 -10.63
C GLY A 352 2.47 21.10 -9.20
N VAL A 353 2.05 19.85 -9.00
CA VAL A 353 1.82 19.20 -7.70
C VAL A 353 2.53 17.86 -7.64
N PHE A 354 2.83 17.38 -6.44
CA PHE A 354 3.33 16.03 -6.20
C PHE A 354 2.26 15.21 -5.49
N PHE A 355 1.93 14.03 -6.02
CA PHE A 355 0.95 13.15 -5.41
C PHE A 355 1.59 12.26 -4.36
N ALA A 356 1.06 12.30 -3.14
CA ALA A 356 1.49 11.44 -2.05
C ALA A 356 0.52 10.27 -1.84
N ARG A 357 1.07 9.12 -1.46
CA ARG A 357 0.32 7.95 -1.00
C ARG A 357 0.03 8.11 0.50
N ASP A 358 -0.91 9.01 0.84
CA ASP A 358 -1.16 9.45 2.21
C ASP A 358 -2.07 8.53 3.01
N ILE A 359 -3.20 8.13 2.41
CA ILE A 359 -4.25 7.34 3.06
C ILE A 359 -4.36 6.01 2.33
N VAL A 360 -4.01 4.93 3.01
CA VAL A 360 -4.15 3.57 2.49
C VAL A 360 -5.18 2.80 3.28
N PHE A 361 -6.00 2.04 2.59
CA PHE A 361 -6.99 1.16 3.19
C PHE A 361 -6.83 -0.27 2.65
N ASN A 362 -6.53 -1.20 3.54
CA ASN A 362 -6.37 -2.61 3.19
C ASN A 362 -7.36 -3.47 3.97
N ASP A 363 -8.38 -3.96 3.30
CA ASP A 363 -9.36 -4.88 3.89
C ASP A 363 -8.94 -6.33 3.66
N MET A 364 -8.37 -6.94 4.69
CA MET A 364 -8.00 -8.34 4.73
C MET A 364 -9.05 -9.21 5.45
N SER A 365 -10.26 -8.69 5.70
CA SER A 365 -11.32 -9.40 6.43
C SER A 365 -12.00 -10.50 5.61
N VAL A 366 -11.71 -10.58 4.31
CA VAL A 366 -12.30 -11.60 3.44
C VAL A 366 -12.01 -13.00 3.99
N PRO A 367 -13.02 -13.87 4.16
CA PRO A 367 -12.84 -15.21 4.70
C PRO A 367 -11.88 -16.02 3.84
N GLY A 368 -10.77 -16.46 4.43
CA GLY A 368 -9.85 -17.44 3.84
C GLY A 368 -9.90 -18.75 4.62
N PRO A 369 -9.55 -19.90 4.03
CA PRO A 369 -9.46 -21.14 4.75
C PRO A 369 -8.47 -21.02 5.92
N GLY A 370 -8.89 -21.38 7.12
CA GLY A 370 -8.05 -21.46 8.32
C GLY A 370 -8.07 -20.25 9.25
N ARG A 371 -8.85 -19.21 9.00
CA ARG A 371 -8.98 -18.07 9.90
C ARG A 371 -9.93 -18.39 11.06
N ARG A 372 -9.39 -18.66 12.26
CA ARG A 372 -10.18 -18.83 13.48
C ARG A 372 -10.58 -17.44 14.00
N THR A 373 -11.87 -17.18 14.12
CA THR A 373 -12.37 -16.08 14.97
C THR A 373 -12.03 -16.44 16.42
N GLY A 374 -11.14 -15.65 17.03
CA GLY A 374 -10.83 -15.81 18.46
C GLY A 374 -12.09 -15.65 19.31
N ARG A 375 -12.07 -16.24 20.52
CA ARG A 375 -13.17 -16.09 21.49
C ARG A 375 -13.31 -14.60 21.82
N ILE A 376 -14.49 -14.06 21.61
CA ILE A 376 -14.80 -12.65 21.89
C ILE A 376 -14.99 -12.54 23.41
N GLU A 377 -14.11 -11.80 24.09
CA GLU A 377 -14.31 -11.42 25.48
C GLU A 377 -15.13 -10.12 25.52
N GLU A 378 -16.32 -10.19 26.10
CA GLU A 378 -17.14 -9.01 26.39
C GLU A 378 -16.72 -8.44 27.76
N ASP A 379 -15.91 -7.38 27.75
CA ASP A 379 -15.44 -6.70 28.98
C ASP A 379 -16.17 -5.38 29.29
N GLY A 380 -17.27 -5.12 28.61
CA GLY A 380 -18.13 -3.94 28.84
C GLY A 380 -17.62 -2.64 28.19
N GLN A 381 -16.44 -2.61 27.56
CA GLN A 381 -15.98 -1.43 26.83
C GLN A 381 -16.48 -1.45 25.38
N ASP A 382 -17.01 -0.32 24.91
CA ASP A 382 -17.53 -0.18 23.55
C ASP A 382 -16.41 -0.22 22.49
N VAL A 383 -15.25 0.39 22.81
CA VAL A 383 -14.06 0.48 21.95
C VAL A 383 -12.81 0.23 22.79
N ARG A 384 -11.93 -0.64 22.31
CA ARG A 384 -10.63 -0.95 22.92
C ARG A 384 -9.53 -0.61 21.95
N SER A 385 -8.54 0.11 22.42
CA SER A 385 -7.34 0.41 21.64
C SER A 385 -6.06 0.12 22.44
N HIS A 386 -4.99 -0.21 21.76
CA HIS A 386 -3.65 -0.31 22.34
C HIS A 386 -2.59 -0.17 21.27
N TRP A 387 -1.46 0.43 21.66
CA TRP A 387 -0.30 0.55 20.79
C TRP A 387 0.42 -0.79 20.68
N LEU A 388 0.73 -1.17 19.44
CA LEU A 388 1.60 -2.30 19.12
C LEU A 388 3.04 -1.81 18.94
N PRO A 389 4.05 -2.70 18.96
CA PRO A 389 5.41 -2.34 18.55
C PRO A 389 5.41 -1.70 17.16
N ASP A 390 6.26 -0.70 16.96
CA ASP A 390 6.39 -0.02 15.68
C ASP A 390 6.73 -1.02 14.56
N ALA A 391 6.32 -0.72 13.34
CA ALA A 391 6.58 -1.57 12.18
C ALA A 391 6.72 -0.75 10.90
N THR A 392 7.48 -1.29 9.95
CA THR A 392 7.73 -0.66 8.66
C THR A 392 6.46 -0.57 7.83
N MET A 393 6.13 0.67 7.38
CA MET A 393 4.97 0.95 6.54
C MET A 393 5.24 2.16 5.64
N PRO A 394 5.49 1.99 4.34
CA PRO A 394 5.84 3.08 3.42
C PRO A 394 4.61 3.88 2.98
N THR A 395 3.94 4.50 3.96
CA THR A 395 2.78 5.38 3.77
C THR A 395 2.61 6.27 5.00
N ARG A 396 1.89 7.37 4.88
CA ARG A 396 1.67 8.30 6.00
C ARG A 396 0.63 7.79 6.99
N THR A 397 -0.49 7.28 6.49
CA THR A 397 -1.48 6.60 7.31
C THR A 397 -2.03 5.39 6.58
N SER A 398 -2.29 4.31 7.31
CA SER A 398 -2.83 3.09 6.73
C SER A 398 -3.74 2.38 7.73
N VAL A 399 -4.94 2.01 7.29
CA VAL A 399 -5.85 1.16 8.04
C VAL A 399 -5.87 -0.24 7.43
N TRP A 400 -5.45 -1.22 8.22
CA TRP A 400 -5.47 -2.63 7.84
C TRP A 400 -6.53 -3.37 8.65
N VAL A 401 -7.61 -3.74 7.98
CA VAL A 401 -8.74 -4.43 8.59
C VAL A 401 -8.47 -5.93 8.67
N ARG A 402 -8.57 -6.49 9.86
CA ARG A 402 -8.40 -7.93 10.11
C ARG A 402 -9.71 -8.68 10.03
N THR A 403 -10.76 -8.14 10.66
CA THR A 403 -12.11 -8.71 10.62
C THR A 403 -13.15 -7.60 10.80
N LEU A 404 -14.33 -7.83 10.20
CA LEU A 404 -15.52 -6.98 10.31
C LEU A 404 -16.74 -7.78 10.78
N GLU A 405 -16.55 -9.06 11.14
CA GLU A 405 -17.60 -9.97 11.59
C GLU A 405 -17.33 -10.42 13.03
N GLY A 406 -18.37 -10.36 13.86
CA GLY A 406 -18.26 -10.62 15.29
C GLY A 406 -17.57 -9.48 16.05
N GLU A 407 -16.44 -9.04 15.60
CA GLU A 407 -15.66 -7.90 16.10
C GLU A 407 -15.08 -7.12 14.92
N VAL A 408 -15.14 -5.79 14.97
CA VAL A 408 -14.28 -4.94 14.15
C VAL A 408 -12.89 -4.97 14.77
N ASP A 409 -11.89 -5.41 14.01
CA ASP A 409 -10.48 -5.43 14.40
C ASP A 409 -9.65 -4.87 13.27
N PHE A 410 -9.01 -3.73 13.50
CA PHE A 410 -8.09 -3.14 12.55
C PHE A 410 -6.87 -2.54 13.24
N THR A 411 -5.82 -2.33 12.45
CA THR A 411 -4.62 -1.63 12.87
C THR A 411 -4.48 -0.37 12.04
N LEU A 412 -4.26 0.77 12.71
CA LEU A 412 -3.93 2.06 12.12
C LEU A 412 -2.43 2.28 12.27
N TRP A 413 -1.71 2.45 11.17
CA TRP A 413 -0.37 3.05 11.13
C TRP A 413 -0.50 4.55 10.93
N ALA A 414 0.28 5.33 11.63
CA ALA A 414 0.23 6.79 11.53
C ALA A 414 1.64 7.38 11.62
N ASP A 415 2.04 8.15 10.62
CA ASP A 415 3.24 8.97 10.65
C ASP A 415 3.05 10.12 11.66
N PRO A 416 3.83 10.18 12.75
CA PRO A 416 3.65 11.20 13.80
C PRO A 416 3.84 12.65 13.29
N ARG A 417 4.52 12.83 12.16
CA ARG A 417 4.70 14.15 11.53
C ARG A 417 3.40 14.67 10.93
N CYS A 418 2.54 13.76 10.48
CA CYS A 418 1.22 14.06 9.90
C CYS A 418 0.09 13.92 10.91
N LEU A 419 0.18 12.93 11.78
CA LEU A 419 -0.85 12.54 12.72
C LEU A 419 -0.18 12.13 14.05
N PRO A 420 0.04 13.08 14.98
CA PRO A 420 0.56 12.79 16.31
C PRO A 420 -0.21 11.68 17.02
N ARG A 421 0.40 11.01 18.00
CA ARG A 421 -0.20 9.83 18.66
C ARG A 421 -1.61 10.09 19.21
N GLU A 422 -1.84 11.25 19.81
CA GLU A 422 -3.14 11.65 20.35
C GLU A 422 -4.20 11.77 19.22
N ASP A 423 -3.84 12.39 18.11
CA ASP A 423 -4.73 12.48 16.93
C ASP A 423 -4.96 11.11 16.29
N ALA A 424 -3.94 10.23 16.29
CA ALA A 424 -4.07 8.85 15.79
C ALA A 424 -5.01 8.00 16.67
N GLU A 425 -4.98 8.17 18.00
CA GLU A 425 -5.92 7.55 18.93
C GLU A 425 -7.34 8.06 18.67
N ALA A 426 -7.52 9.38 18.60
CA ALA A 426 -8.81 10.00 18.33
C ALA A 426 -9.39 9.53 16.98
N LEU A 427 -8.56 9.44 15.93
CA LEU A 427 -8.97 8.93 14.61
C LEU A 427 -9.32 7.44 14.68
N GLY A 428 -8.46 6.60 15.25
CA GLY A 428 -8.67 5.16 15.31
C GLY A 428 -9.93 4.78 16.10
N GLU A 429 -10.06 5.30 17.32
CA GLU A 429 -11.25 5.08 18.15
C GLU A 429 -12.48 5.78 17.56
N GLY A 430 -12.28 6.96 16.97
CA GLY A 430 -13.32 7.75 16.31
C GLY A 430 -14.01 7.00 15.18
N ILE A 431 -13.29 6.18 14.41
CA ILE A 431 -13.89 5.30 13.40
C ILE A 431 -14.94 4.39 14.06
N ALA A 432 -14.59 3.71 15.13
CA ALA A 432 -15.52 2.81 15.81
C ALA A 432 -16.68 3.56 16.47
N ARG A 433 -16.43 4.71 17.11
CA ARG A 433 -17.47 5.55 17.74
C ARG A 433 -18.46 6.08 16.70
N LEU A 434 -17.98 6.59 15.57
CA LEU A 434 -18.84 7.08 14.49
C LEU A 434 -19.72 5.96 13.93
N LEU A 435 -19.18 4.77 13.71
CA LEU A 435 -19.95 3.63 13.24
C LEU A 435 -21.02 3.20 14.24
N ILE A 436 -20.72 3.20 15.55
CA ILE A 436 -21.68 2.86 16.61
C ILE A 436 -22.84 3.84 16.60
N GLU A 437 -22.57 5.14 16.57
CA GLU A 437 -23.61 6.18 16.56
C GLU A 437 -24.43 6.13 15.26
N ALA A 438 -23.74 5.95 14.11
CA ALA A 438 -24.38 5.87 12.81
C ALA A 438 -25.29 4.63 12.63
N ALA A 439 -25.21 3.64 13.50
CA ALA A 439 -26.17 2.52 13.52
C ALA A 439 -27.54 2.91 14.08
N GLU A 440 -27.60 3.93 14.95
CA GLU A 440 -28.81 4.36 15.63
C GLU A 440 -29.48 5.53 14.87
N ARG A 441 -28.70 6.39 14.22
CA ARG A 441 -29.20 7.57 13.49
C ARG A 441 -28.27 7.97 12.34
N ASP A 442 -28.78 8.80 11.44
CA ASP A 442 -27.91 9.51 10.50
C ASP A 442 -27.19 10.66 11.23
N VAL A 443 -25.86 10.67 11.22
CA VAL A 443 -25.03 11.61 12.00
C VAL A 443 -24.73 12.85 11.15
N PRO A 444 -25.11 14.07 11.59
CA PRO A 444 -24.67 15.31 10.94
C PRO A 444 -23.16 15.45 10.93
N ILE A 445 -22.57 15.91 9.82
CA ILE A 445 -21.10 16.08 9.71
C ILE A 445 -20.59 17.06 10.77
N SER A 446 -21.37 18.09 11.12
CA SER A 446 -21.02 19.05 12.18
C SER A 446 -20.83 18.43 13.57
N GLU A 447 -21.38 17.25 13.84
CA GLU A 447 -21.26 16.55 15.12
C GLU A 447 -20.07 15.57 15.15
N VAL A 448 -19.50 15.22 13.99
CA VAL A 448 -18.46 14.18 13.89
C VAL A 448 -17.23 14.52 14.72
N SER A 449 -16.74 15.76 14.68
CA SER A 449 -15.57 16.17 15.47
C SER A 449 -15.79 16.01 16.98
N ALA A 450 -16.95 16.41 17.49
CA ALA A 450 -17.30 16.24 18.90
C ALA A 450 -17.45 14.75 19.30
N LEU A 451 -18.03 13.94 18.41
CA LEU A 451 -18.23 12.50 18.63
C LEU A 451 -16.92 11.72 18.63
N THR A 452 -16.02 12.07 17.75
CA THR A 452 -14.75 11.33 17.52
C THR A 452 -13.60 11.85 18.38
N GLY A 453 -13.68 13.10 18.84
CA GLY A 453 -12.59 13.79 19.51
C GLY A 453 -11.53 14.36 18.54
N VAL A 454 -11.72 14.23 17.22
CA VAL A 454 -10.79 14.74 16.24
C VAL A 454 -10.99 16.23 16.03
N VAL A 455 -9.91 17.00 16.24
CA VAL A 455 -9.91 18.46 16.09
C VAL A 455 -9.37 18.83 14.71
N PRO A 456 -10.09 19.62 13.90
CA PRO A 456 -9.57 20.12 12.63
C PRO A 456 -8.28 20.92 12.80
N LEU A 457 -7.35 20.81 11.85
CA LEU A 457 -6.14 21.61 11.82
C LEU A 457 -6.47 23.08 11.60
N GLU A 458 -6.08 23.92 12.55
CA GLU A 458 -6.11 25.37 12.36
C GLU A 458 -4.95 25.79 11.45
N ARG A 459 -5.27 26.59 10.43
CA ARG A 459 -4.29 27.15 9.50
C ARG A 459 -4.18 28.65 9.71
N GLY A 460 -2.98 29.09 10.07
CA GLY A 460 -2.65 30.51 10.24
C GLY A 460 -2.56 31.26 8.91
N PRO A 461 -2.11 32.53 8.96
CA PRO A 461 -1.90 33.34 7.77
C PRO A 461 -0.92 32.69 6.79
N GLY A 462 -1.08 32.96 5.50
CA GLY A 462 -0.25 32.41 4.42
C GLY A 462 -0.75 31.09 3.85
N TRP A 463 -1.76 30.44 4.44
CA TRP A 463 -2.42 29.29 3.86
C TRP A 463 -3.55 29.72 2.90
N VAL A 464 -3.53 29.13 1.72
CA VAL A 464 -4.55 29.32 0.68
C VAL A 464 -4.99 27.99 0.10
N THR A 465 -6.18 27.94 -0.48
CA THR A 465 -6.65 26.75 -1.21
C THR A 465 -6.54 27.02 -2.71
N VAL A 466 -5.82 26.15 -3.40
CA VAL A 466 -5.54 26.23 -4.83
C VAL A 466 -5.74 24.84 -5.46
N ASP A 467 -6.52 24.71 -6.51
CA ASP A 467 -6.79 23.43 -7.19
C ASP A 467 -7.13 22.27 -6.22
N ALA A 468 -8.03 22.54 -5.27
CA ALA A 468 -8.43 21.63 -4.20
C ALA A 468 -7.29 21.26 -3.20
N CYS A 469 -6.12 21.89 -3.29
CA CYS A 469 -4.97 21.64 -2.43
C CYS A 469 -4.77 22.78 -1.42
N TRP A 470 -4.42 22.45 -0.18
CA TRP A 470 -3.87 23.42 0.76
C TRP A 470 -2.43 23.76 0.40
N VAL A 471 -2.13 25.04 0.27
CA VAL A 471 -0.83 25.60 -0.10
C VAL A 471 -0.42 26.67 0.88
N HIS A 472 0.82 26.65 1.33
CA HIS A 472 1.41 27.71 2.15
C HIS A 472 2.33 28.57 1.30
N LEU A 473 2.06 29.88 1.22
CA LEU A 473 2.77 30.80 0.31
C LEU A 473 4.29 30.80 0.55
N ALA A 474 4.74 30.74 1.82
CA ALA A 474 6.16 30.68 2.11
C ALA A 474 6.83 29.38 1.60
N GLU A 475 6.10 28.26 1.52
CA GLU A 475 6.62 27.02 0.91
C GLU A 475 6.73 27.14 -0.61
N VAL A 476 5.79 27.86 -1.24
CA VAL A 476 5.89 28.19 -2.67
C VAL A 476 7.09 29.08 -2.94
N GLU A 477 7.31 30.12 -2.12
CA GLU A 477 8.50 30.97 -2.25
C GLU A 477 9.80 30.18 -2.04
N ARG A 478 9.81 29.23 -1.09
CA ARG A 478 10.97 28.36 -0.87
C ARG A 478 11.21 27.46 -2.09
N LEU A 479 10.15 26.88 -2.65
CA LEU A 479 10.23 26.07 -3.88
C LEU A 479 10.83 26.88 -5.04
N VAL A 480 10.32 28.09 -5.27
CA VAL A 480 10.82 28.97 -6.34
C VAL A 480 12.28 29.36 -6.08
N ARG A 481 12.63 29.75 -4.84
CA ARG A 481 14.02 30.09 -4.47
C ARG A 481 14.99 28.97 -4.76
N ASP A 482 14.64 27.73 -4.41
CA ASP A 482 15.47 26.56 -4.65
C ASP A 482 15.58 26.20 -6.15
N ALA A 483 14.61 26.63 -6.94
CA ALA A 483 14.60 26.43 -8.39
C ALA A 483 15.39 27.49 -9.15
N VAL A 484 15.33 28.79 -8.70
CA VAL A 484 15.92 29.91 -9.44
C VAL A 484 17.20 30.48 -8.81
N GLY A 485 17.60 30.02 -7.60
CA GLY A 485 18.78 30.47 -6.85
C GLY A 485 18.69 31.93 -6.42
N GLU A 486 19.77 32.69 -6.61
CA GLU A 486 19.91 34.09 -6.19
C GLU A 486 19.08 35.10 -7.04
N ARG A 487 18.33 34.62 -8.02
CA ARG A 487 17.53 35.46 -8.88
C ARG A 487 16.40 36.14 -8.10
N PRO A 488 16.23 37.48 -8.19
CA PRO A 488 15.11 38.14 -7.55
C PRO A 488 13.77 37.67 -8.08
N PHE A 489 12.86 37.37 -7.18
CA PHE A 489 11.50 36.97 -7.52
C PHE A 489 10.49 37.38 -6.44
N ARG A 490 9.22 37.34 -6.76
CA ARG A 490 8.09 37.49 -5.83
C ARG A 490 6.96 36.51 -6.22
N VAL A 491 6.42 35.82 -5.25
CA VAL A 491 5.21 35.03 -5.41
C VAL A 491 4.04 35.79 -4.82
N THR A 492 2.94 35.87 -5.57
CA THR A 492 1.66 36.44 -5.12
C THR A 492 0.54 35.41 -5.31
N PHE A 493 -0.54 35.61 -4.57
CA PHE A 493 -1.78 34.86 -4.76
C PHE A 493 -2.88 35.82 -5.16
N GLU A 494 -3.29 35.75 -6.41
CA GLU A 494 -4.21 36.69 -7.06
C GLU A 494 -5.28 35.91 -7.82
N ASP A 495 -6.54 36.27 -7.65
CA ASP A 495 -7.68 35.65 -8.35
C ASP A 495 -7.69 34.10 -8.29
N GLY A 496 -7.30 33.53 -7.13
CA GLY A 496 -7.25 32.07 -6.95
C GLY A 496 -6.04 31.39 -7.59
N ARG A 497 -5.04 32.15 -8.07
CA ARG A 497 -3.84 31.63 -8.75
C ARG A 497 -2.55 32.09 -8.08
N LEU A 498 -1.55 31.25 -8.16
CA LEU A 498 -0.18 31.60 -7.76
C LEU A 498 0.52 32.24 -8.96
N VAL A 499 0.99 33.47 -8.81
CA VAL A 499 1.76 34.21 -9.82
C VAL A 499 3.18 34.42 -9.31
N CYS A 500 4.18 34.18 -10.16
CA CYS A 500 5.58 34.41 -9.85
C CYS A 500 6.17 35.43 -10.80
N HIS A 501 6.53 36.60 -10.26
CA HIS A 501 7.34 37.59 -10.97
C HIS A 501 8.81 37.31 -10.69
N LEU A 502 9.65 37.40 -11.72
CA LEU A 502 11.10 37.17 -11.56
C LEU A 502 11.90 37.99 -12.56
N ALA A 503 13.16 38.28 -12.20
CA ALA A 503 14.05 39.11 -12.98
C ALA A 503 15.01 38.29 -13.87
N GLY A 504 15.29 38.82 -15.06
CA GLY A 504 16.37 38.38 -15.93
C GLY A 504 15.99 37.41 -17.04
N PRO A 505 16.93 37.08 -17.92
CA PRO A 505 16.67 36.31 -19.13
C PRO A 505 16.46 34.83 -18.79
N VAL A 506 15.22 34.39 -18.75
CA VAL A 506 14.79 33.01 -18.53
C VAL A 506 13.36 32.87 -19.06
N THR A 507 12.98 31.69 -19.47
CA THR A 507 11.62 31.45 -19.96
C THR A 507 10.71 30.88 -18.87
N PRO A 508 9.40 31.13 -18.91
CA PRO A 508 8.42 30.48 -18.01
C PRO A 508 8.56 28.96 -17.95
N GLN A 509 8.88 28.33 -19.09
CA GLN A 509 9.03 26.88 -19.19
C GLN A 509 10.26 26.35 -18.45
N GLU A 510 11.40 27.05 -18.53
CA GLU A 510 12.60 26.68 -17.79
C GLU A 510 12.37 26.76 -16.29
N ILE A 511 11.70 27.81 -15.80
CA ILE A 511 11.39 28.00 -14.39
C ILE A 511 10.40 26.93 -13.91
N HIS A 512 9.34 26.68 -14.66
CA HIS A 512 8.35 25.67 -14.32
C HIS A 512 8.99 24.29 -14.21
N THR A 513 9.83 23.91 -15.17
CA THR A 513 10.58 22.65 -15.17
C THR A 513 11.48 22.54 -13.94
N ALA A 514 12.20 23.61 -13.59
CA ALA A 514 13.05 23.65 -12.41
C ALA A 514 12.22 23.50 -11.11
N CYS A 515 11.07 24.19 -11.01
CA CYS A 515 10.18 24.06 -9.87
C CYS A 515 9.60 22.65 -9.75
N VAL A 516 9.15 22.03 -10.85
CA VAL A 516 8.65 20.64 -10.86
C VAL A 516 9.72 19.67 -10.35
N GLY A 517 10.98 19.85 -10.77
CA GLY A 517 12.12 19.04 -10.31
C GLY A 517 12.43 19.16 -8.81
N LYS A 518 11.86 20.16 -8.12
CA LYS A 518 12.03 20.42 -6.67
C LYS A 518 10.76 20.13 -5.84
N LEU A 519 9.69 19.62 -6.46
CA LEU A 519 8.41 19.41 -5.79
C LEU A 519 8.37 18.18 -4.88
N SER A 520 9.20 17.17 -5.14
CA SER A 520 9.19 15.93 -4.35
C SER A 520 9.29 16.23 -2.86
N GLY A 521 8.45 15.58 -2.05
CA GLY A 521 8.38 15.76 -0.60
C GLY A 521 7.75 17.07 -0.11
N ARG A 522 7.49 18.07 -0.96
CA ARG A 522 6.97 19.39 -0.57
C ARG A 522 5.44 19.44 -0.57
N MET A 523 4.85 18.90 0.48
CA MET A 523 3.40 18.70 0.57
C MET A 523 2.58 19.98 0.76
N ALA A 524 3.19 21.10 1.13
CA ALA A 524 2.54 22.39 1.28
C ALA A 524 2.89 23.39 0.15
N ALA A 525 3.64 22.95 -0.90
CA ALA A 525 4.01 23.77 -2.04
C ALA A 525 3.32 23.32 -3.33
N MET A 526 3.18 24.21 -4.29
CA MET A 526 2.72 23.99 -5.65
C MET A 526 3.52 24.93 -6.57
N THR A 527 3.77 24.55 -7.82
CA THR A 527 4.39 25.48 -8.74
C THR A 527 3.45 26.64 -9.06
N PRO A 528 3.96 27.86 -9.31
CA PRO A 528 3.14 28.96 -9.82
C PRO A 528 2.35 28.59 -11.05
N HIS A 529 1.15 29.13 -11.19
CA HIS A 529 0.28 28.96 -12.35
C HIS A 529 0.68 29.84 -13.52
N HIS A 530 1.31 30.99 -13.19
CA HIS A 530 1.74 31.97 -14.17
C HIS A 530 3.08 32.54 -13.73
N TYR A 531 3.98 32.71 -14.67
CA TYR A 531 5.30 33.31 -14.51
C TYR A 531 5.35 34.57 -15.35
N VAL A 532 5.82 35.66 -14.76
CA VAL A 532 6.04 36.96 -15.39
C VAL A 532 7.53 37.29 -15.28
N VAL A 533 8.21 37.24 -16.40
CA VAL A 533 9.64 37.53 -16.48
C VAL A 533 9.85 39.01 -16.80
N CYS A 534 10.52 39.73 -15.91
CA CYS A 534 10.70 41.16 -15.98
C CYS A 534 12.15 41.56 -16.33
N ASP A 535 12.31 42.72 -16.91
CA ASP A 535 13.61 43.34 -17.16
C ASP A 535 14.18 43.91 -15.86
N GLY A 536 14.85 43.07 -15.07
CA GLY A 536 15.45 43.42 -13.80
C GLY A 536 14.51 43.28 -12.60
N ALA A 537 15.01 43.69 -11.42
CA ALA A 537 14.29 43.66 -10.17
C ALA A 537 13.86 45.08 -9.72
N PRO A 538 12.65 45.22 -9.13
CA PRO A 538 12.21 46.53 -8.66
C PRO A 538 12.94 46.97 -7.38
N ALA A 539 13.01 48.28 -7.14
CA ALA A 539 13.59 48.83 -5.93
C ALA A 539 12.76 48.55 -4.65
N SER A 540 11.48 48.23 -4.81
CA SER A 540 10.57 47.87 -3.71
C SER A 540 9.79 46.59 -4.05
N PRO A 541 9.36 45.83 -3.04
CA PRO A 541 8.63 44.58 -3.26
C PRO A 541 7.33 44.75 -4.09
N ASP A 542 6.72 45.91 -4.08
CA ASP A 542 5.45 46.19 -4.80
C ASP A 542 5.65 46.70 -6.22
N GLY A 543 6.91 46.90 -6.64
CA GLY A 543 7.25 47.51 -7.93
C GLY A 543 7.20 46.57 -9.14
N TRP A 544 6.94 45.26 -8.97
CA TRP A 544 7.00 44.28 -10.04
C TRP A 544 6.03 44.57 -11.20
N ALA A 545 4.81 45.00 -10.90
CA ALA A 545 3.81 45.34 -11.91
C ALA A 545 4.17 46.51 -12.80
N ALA A 546 5.13 47.35 -12.42
CA ALA A 546 5.56 48.51 -13.19
C ALA A 546 6.77 48.20 -14.09
N LEU A 547 7.36 47.03 -14.02
CA LEU A 547 8.53 46.64 -14.82
C LEU A 547 8.13 46.17 -16.23
N PRO A 548 8.96 46.46 -17.25
CA PRO A 548 8.78 45.85 -18.56
C PRO A 548 8.79 44.32 -18.49
N VAL A 549 7.78 43.71 -19.08
CA VAL A 549 7.67 42.24 -19.19
C VAL A 549 8.47 41.80 -20.41
N LEU A 550 9.40 40.87 -20.20
CA LEU A 550 10.20 40.27 -21.27
C LEU A 550 9.52 39.03 -21.83
N ASP A 551 8.91 38.22 -20.96
CA ASP A 551 8.17 37.01 -21.32
C ASP A 551 7.16 36.67 -20.23
N GLU A 552 6.08 36.03 -20.58
CA GLU A 552 5.08 35.54 -19.63
C GLU A 552 4.35 34.29 -20.09
N GLY A 553 3.93 33.45 -19.16
CA GLY A 553 3.19 32.24 -19.48
C GLY A 553 3.06 31.27 -18.32
N THR A 554 2.38 30.15 -18.56
CA THR A 554 2.21 29.12 -17.56
C THR A 554 3.46 28.24 -17.38
N GLY A 555 4.31 28.18 -18.40
CA GLY A 555 5.49 27.29 -18.44
C GLY A 555 5.17 25.78 -18.52
N ARG A 556 3.87 25.41 -18.61
CA ARG A 556 3.35 24.03 -18.56
C ARG A 556 3.30 23.35 -19.90
#